data_e30b6d0f1e03d8f3fb05085a5cb22a43
#
_entry.id   e30b6d0f1e03d8f3fb05085a5cb22a43
#
_cell.length_a   1.000
_cell.length_b   1.000
_cell.length_c   1.000
_cell.angle_alpha   90.00
_cell.angle_beta   90.00
_cell.angle_gamma   90.00
#
_symmetry.space_group_name_H-M   'P 1'
#
loop_
_entity.id
_entity.type
_entity.pdbx_description
1 polymer ?
#
loop_
_entity_poly.entity_id
_entity_poly.type
_entity_poly.pdbx_seq_one_letter_code
_entity_poly.pdbx_strand_id
1 'polypeptide(L)'
;MFPLISGVVSLVLATSFLLPAFALSPDAFDDTGGEIHPGSYLLLFLAYAVLAFVTIFFNAALVHAADRALRGEDFTVRDSLRAASQRIPAILPWTLVSASVSVVLRALEERLGIIGRIVGALVGLAWALVTYLVLPLLVLEGLGVRDAVRRSTKLFKRTWGESVAGNVGIGLATFMLALLALPVPFLVAVLGLVVGGMVAVIALVASVVLVLVWWVGLGVVAGALSGIFQTALYRYAADGWIAPAFAGSDLPHAFPPRRRRWRKN
;
A
#
# COMPACT_ATOMS: atom_id res chain seq x y z
N MET A 1 -12.91 -1.85 5.57
CA MET A 1 -13.00 -3.31 5.57
C MET A 1 -11.93 -3.98 4.69
N PHE A 2 -11.72 -3.59 3.41
CA PHE A 2 -10.74 -4.25 2.53
C PHE A 2 -9.32 -4.34 3.09
N PRO A 3 -8.71 -3.27 3.67
CA PRO A 3 -7.38 -3.38 4.25
C PRO A 3 -7.30 -4.33 5.45
N LEU A 4 -8.36 -4.42 6.27
CA LEU A 4 -8.44 -5.38 7.37
C LEU A 4 -8.46 -6.82 6.87
N ILE A 5 -9.34 -7.11 5.89
CA ILE A 5 -9.46 -8.45 5.30
C ILE A 5 -8.12 -8.83 4.64
N SER A 6 -7.54 -7.92 3.87
CA SER A 6 -6.21 -8.11 3.27
C SER A 6 -5.16 -8.41 4.32
N GLY A 7 -5.10 -7.64 5.42
CA GLY A 7 -4.15 -7.85 6.51
C GLY A 7 -4.29 -9.23 7.17
N VAL A 8 -5.52 -9.64 7.49
CA VAL A 8 -5.79 -10.96 8.08
C VAL A 8 -5.40 -12.09 7.12
N VAL A 9 -5.82 -12.01 5.85
CA VAL A 9 -5.48 -13.02 4.84
C VAL A 9 -3.97 -13.08 4.62
N SER A 10 -3.30 -11.92 4.54
CA SER A 10 -1.83 -11.86 4.40
C SER A 10 -1.13 -12.46 5.61
N LEU A 11 -1.63 -12.23 6.83
CA LEU A 11 -1.06 -12.82 8.06
C LEU A 11 -1.20 -14.35 8.06
N VAL A 12 -2.38 -14.87 7.72
CA VAL A 12 -2.62 -16.32 7.62
C VAL A 12 -1.72 -16.95 6.55
N LEU A 13 -1.58 -16.33 5.40
CA LEU A 13 -0.70 -16.82 4.35
C LEU A 13 0.78 -16.73 4.76
N ALA A 14 1.21 -15.60 5.34
CA ALA A 14 2.58 -15.45 5.81
C ALA A 14 2.94 -16.53 6.83
N THR A 15 2.09 -16.77 7.82
CA THR A 15 2.30 -17.84 8.80
C THR A 15 2.30 -19.23 8.15
N SER A 16 1.44 -19.48 7.18
CA SER A 16 1.37 -20.73 6.45
C SER A 16 2.62 -21.04 5.61
N PHE A 17 3.34 -20.01 5.15
CA PHE A 17 4.62 -20.17 4.44
C PHE A 17 5.83 -20.14 5.39
N LEU A 18 5.84 -19.25 6.36
CA LEU A 18 6.98 -19.05 7.26
C LEU A 18 7.13 -20.21 8.27
N LEU A 19 6.01 -20.73 8.82
CA LEU A 19 6.08 -21.84 9.78
C LEU A 19 6.71 -23.11 9.19
N PRO A 20 6.28 -23.61 8.01
CA PRO A 20 6.94 -24.73 7.38
C PRO A 20 8.37 -24.43 6.95
N ALA A 21 8.66 -23.23 6.45
CA ALA A 21 10.00 -22.83 6.07
C ALA A 21 10.96 -22.84 7.27
N PHE A 22 10.51 -22.35 8.42
CA PHE A 22 11.27 -22.36 9.66
C PHE A 22 11.43 -23.79 10.21
N ALA A 23 10.39 -24.63 10.12
CA ALA A 23 10.41 -26.00 10.60
C ALA A 23 11.30 -26.92 9.73
N LEU A 24 11.35 -26.67 8.42
CA LEU A 24 12.10 -27.49 7.46
C LEU A 24 13.56 -27.05 7.30
N SER A 25 13.91 -25.83 7.66
CA SER A 25 15.24 -25.27 7.52
C SER A 25 15.50 -24.27 8.67
N PRO A 26 15.62 -24.75 9.92
CA PRO A 26 15.94 -23.89 11.06
C PRO A 26 17.26 -23.14 10.84
N ASP A 27 18.24 -23.79 10.21
CA ASP A 27 19.55 -23.24 9.92
C ASP A 27 19.58 -22.20 8.79
N ALA A 28 18.50 -22.06 8.02
CA ALA A 28 18.39 -21.06 6.96
C ALA A 28 18.31 -19.61 7.50
N PHE A 29 18.04 -19.45 8.79
CA PHE A 29 17.95 -18.17 9.51
C PHE A 29 19.10 -17.99 10.52
N ASP A 30 20.02 -18.97 10.62
CA ASP A 30 21.17 -18.87 11.50
C ASP A 30 22.30 -18.16 10.74
N ASP A 31 22.90 -17.15 11.35
CA ASP A 31 23.95 -16.27 10.77
C ASP A 31 25.31 -17.04 10.57
N THR A 32 25.29 -18.36 10.67
CA THR A 32 26.48 -19.24 10.60
C THR A 32 26.96 -19.55 9.18
N GLY A 33 26.57 -18.74 8.16
CA GLY A 33 27.20 -18.79 6.85
C GLY A 33 26.82 -19.99 5.96
N GLY A 34 25.71 -20.65 6.24
CA GLY A 34 25.15 -21.70 5.38
C GLY A 34 24.68 -21.13 4.04
N GLU A 35 25.19 -21.71 2.92
CA GLU A 35 24.71 -21.33 1.58
C GLU A 35 23.22 -21.61 1.47
N ILE A 36 22.42 -20.55 1.33
CA ILE A 36 20.98 -20.67 1.11
C ILE A 36 20.77 -21.39 -0.23
N HIS A 37 20.13 -22.55 -0.19
CA HIS A 37 19.82 -23.34 -1.38
C HIS A 37 19.06 -22.50 -2.41
N PRO A 38 19.38 -22.57 -3.72
CA PRO A 38 18.67 -21.82 -4.78
C PRO A 38 17.16 -22.02 -4.75
N GLY A 39 16.67 -23.19 -4.30
CA GLY A 39 15.26 -23.48 -4.12
C GLY A 39 14.57 -22.61 -3.05
N SER A 40 15.29 -22.20 -2.01
CA SER A 40 14.77 -21.34 -0.94
C SER A 40 14.49 -19.92 -1.45
N TYR A 41 15.33 -19.38 -2.33
CA TYR A 41 15.08 -18.09 -2.97
C TYR A 41 13.82 -18.10 -3.83
N LEU A 42 13.59 -19.20 -4.57
CA LEU A 42 12.36 -19.34 -5.36
C LEU A 42 11.12 -19.42 -4.46
N LEU A 43 11.20 -20.19 -3.37
CA LEU A 43 10.09 -20.30 -2.41
C LEU A 43 9.79 -18.94 -1.76
N LEU A 44 10.80 -18.20 -1.33
CA LEU A 44 10.66 -16.85 -0.77
C LEU A 44 10.06 -15.87 -1.79
N PHE A 45 10.51 -15.93 -3.05
CA PHE A 45 9.94 -15.10 -4.11
C PHE A 45 8.46 -15.44 -4.35
N LEU A 46 8.09 -16.72 -4.39
CA LEU A 46 6.70 -17.15 -4.56
C LEU A 46 5.83 -16.71 -3.38
N ALA A 47 6.31 -16.89 -2.14
CA ALA A 47 5.62 -16.42 -0.94
C ALA A 47 5.40 -14.89 -1.00
N TYR A 48 6.43 -14.13 -1.35
CA TYR A 48 6.33 -12.68 -1.52
C TYR A 48 5.35 -12.31 -2.63
N ALA A 49 5.38 -12.98 -3.78
CA ALA A 49 4.46 -12.73 -4.89
C ALA A 49 3.00 -13.03 -4.51
N VAL A 50 2.74 -14.10 -3.74
CA VAL A 50 1.39 -14.43 -3.24
C VAL A 50 0.89 -13.35 -2.28
N LEU A 51 1.72 -12.89 -1.33
CA LEU A 51 1.36 -11.82 -0.40
C LEU A 51 1.12 -10.49 -1.14
N ALA A 52 1.97 -10.17 -2.11
CA ALA A 52 1.80 -9.01 -2.97
C ALA A 52 0.49 -9.10 -3.78
N PHE A 53 0.18 -10.28 -4.33
CA PHE A 53 -1.08 -10.50 -5.06
C PHE A 53 -2.30 -10.26 -4.17
N VAL A 54 -2.32 -10.81 -2.95
CA VAL A 54 -3.42 -10.59 -2.01
C VAL A 54 -3.61 -9.11 -1.73
N THR A 55 -2.51 -8.41 -1.43
CA THR A 55 -2.56 -6.96 -1.15
C THR A 55 -3.09 -6.18 -2.35
N ILE A 56 -2.58 -6.44 -3.55
CA ILE A 56 -3.00 -5.75 -4.79
C ILE A 56 -4.46 -6.10 -5.13
N PHE A 57 -4.89 -7.34 -4.93
CA PHE A 57 -6.26 -7.77 -5.17
C PHE A 57 -7.28 -7.05 -4.27
N PHE A 58 -7.01 -6.94 -2.97
CA PHE A 58 -7.89 -6.21 -2.05
C PHE A 58 -7.85 -4.70 -2.29
N ASN A 59 -6.71 -4.15 -2.68
CA ASN A 59 -6.62 -2.76 -3.11
C ASN A 59 -7.39 -2.52 -4.41
N ALA A 60 -7.42 -3.48 -5.34
CA ALA A 60 -8.26 -3.42 -6.54
C ALA A 60 -9.76 -3.38 -6.19
N ALA A 61 -10.19 -4.22 -5.24
CA ALA A 61 -11.56 -4.17 -4.72
C ALA A 61 -11.87 -2.83 -4.03
N LEU A 62 -10.92 -2.27 -3.27
CA LEU A 62 -11.05 -0.96 -2.67
C LEU A 62 -11.20 0.15 -3.71
N VAL A 63 -10.42 0.13 -4.79
CA VAL A 63 -10.51 1.09 -5.91
C VAL A 63 -11.91 1.06 -6.53
N HIS A 64 -12.46 -0.13 -6.80
CA HIS A 64 -13.83 -0.28 -7.32
C HIS A 64 -14.87 0.28 -6.35
N ALA A 65 -14.78 -0.05 -5.06
CA ALA A 65 -15.68 0.47 -4.03
C ALA A 65 -15.58 1.99 -3.90
N ALA A 66 -14.37 2.52 -3.91
CA ALA A 66 -14.12 3.96 -3.85
C ALA A 66 -14.70 4.71 -5.05
N ASP A 67 -14.57 4.16 -6.26
CA ASP A 67 -15.13 4.76 -7.46
C ASP A 67 -16.64 4.88 -7.39
N ARG A 68 -17.34 3.83 -6.95
CA ARG A 68 -18.80 3.85 -6.76
C ARG A 68 -19.22 4.79 -5.65
N ALA A 69 -18.55 4.73 -4.50
CA ALA A 69 -18.83 5.64 -3.38
C ALA A 69 -18.68 7.12 -3.76
N LEU A 70 -17.61 7.46 -4.50
CA LEU A 70 -17.37 8.83 -4.96
C LEU A 70 -18.46 9.33 -5.92
N ARG A 71 -19.10 8.43 -6.67
CA ARG A 71 -20.27 8.74 -7.54
C ARG A 71 -21.61 8.78 -6.81
N GLY A 72 -21.64 8.46 -5.51
CA GLY A 72 -22.88 8.34 -4.76
C GLY A 72 -23.69 7.08 -5.09
N GLU A 73 -23.04 6.07 -5.67
CA GLU A 73 -23.67 4.80 -5.98
C GLU A 73 -23.53 3.80 -4.83
N ASP A 74 -24.56 3.02 -4.58
CA ASP A 74 -24.49 1.92 -3.61
C ASP A 74 -23.55 0.83 -4.09
N PHE A 75 -22.80 0.26 -3.15
CA PHE A 75 -21.89 -0.85 -3.40
C PHE A 75 -21.85 -1.82 -2.22
N THR A 76 -21.62 -3.08 -2.52
CA THR A 76 -21.35 -4.10 -1.50
C THR A 76 -19.90 -4.56 -1.56
N VAL A 77 -19.40 -5.09 -0.45
CA VAL A 77 -18.05 -5.71 -0.42
C VAL A 77 -17.97 -6.85 -1.43
N ARG A 78 -19.05 -7.63 -1.56
CA ARG A 78 -19.12 -8.74 -2.50
C ARG A 78 -19.01 -8.29 -3.96
N ASP A 79 -19.68 -7.20 -4.33
CA ASP A 79 -19.63 -6.65 -5.69
C ASP A 79 -18.23 -6.16 -6.02
N SER A 80 -17.58 -5.50 -5.07
CA SER A 80 -16.22 -5.00 -5.24
C SER A 80 -15.20 -6.13 -5.36
N LEU A 81 -15.33 -7.20 -4.57
CA LEU A 81 -14.50 -8.39 -4.70
C LEU A 81 -14.74 -9.12 -6.02
N ARG A 82 -16.01 -9.20 -6.47
CA ARG A 82 -16.34 -9.77 -7.77
C ARG A 82 -15.75 -8.95 -8.92
N ALA A 83 -15.80 -7.64 -8.85
CA ALA A 83 -15.17 -6.76 -9.83
C ALA A 83 -13.65 -6.97 -9.88
N ALA A 84 -12.98 -7.05 -8.71
CA ALA A 84 -11.57 -7.35 -8.63
C ALA A 84 -11.24 -8.75 -9.21
N SER A 85 -12.06 -9.78 -8.92
CA SER A 85 -11.83 -11.13 -9.43
C SER A 85 -11.91 -11.21 -10.95
N GLN A 86 -12.77 -10.42 -11.59
CA GLN A 86 -12.85 -10.32 -13.05
C GLN A 86 -11.58 -9.67 -13.66
N ARG A 87 -10.78 -8.98 -12.86
CA ARG A 87 -9.53 -8.32 -13.25
C ARG A 87 -8.27 -9.10 -12.88
N ILE A 88 -8.41 -10.30 -12.34
CA ILE A 88 -7.25 -11.18 -12.03
C ILE A 88 -6.29 -11.33 -13.23
N PRO A 89 -6.76 -11.53 -14.49
CA PRO A 89 -5.86 -11.63 -15.64
C PRO A 89 -4.97 -10.40 -15.86
N ALA A 90 -5.37 -9.22 -15.40
CA ALA A 90 -4.56 -8.00 -15.45
C ALA A 90 -3.76 -7.77 -14.14
N ILE A 91 -4.34 -8.14 -12.99
CA ILE A 91 -3.74 -7.97 -11.67
C ILE A 91 -2.55 -8.91 -11.49
N LEU A 92 -2.66 -10.18 -11.92
CA LEU A 92 -1.61 -11.18 -11.71
C LEU A 92 -0.29 -10.82 -12.42
N PRO A 93 -0.27 -10.48 -13.73
CA PRO A 93 0.95 -10.01 -14.38
C PRO A 93 1.50 -8.73 -13.74
N TRP A 94 0.63 -7.81 -13.30
CA TRP A 94 1.04 -6.61 -12.59
C TRP A 94 1.73 -6.92 -11.27
N THR A 95 1.20 -7.89 -10.52
CA THR A 95 1.82 -8.34 -9.27
C THR A 95 3.21 -8.90 -9.51
N LEU A 96 3.39 -9.74 -10.52
CA LEU A 96 4.70 -10.31 -10.87
C LEU A 96 5.69 -9.22 -11.25
N VAL A 97 5.30 -8.25 -12.07
CA VAL A 97 6.14 -7.11 -12.43
C VAL A 97 6.53 -6.31 -11.19
N SER A 98 5.57 -5.97 -10.34
CA SER A 98 5.83 -5.20 -9.12
C SER A 98 6.74 -5.94 -8.14
N ALA A 99 6.51 -7.24 -7.94
CA ALA A 99 7.33 -8.09 -7.09
C ALA A 99 8.77 -8.18 -7.63
N SER A 100 8.93 -8.41 -8.94
CA SER A 100 10.25 -8.47 -9.56
C SER A 100 11.03 -7.17 -9.43
N VAL A 101 10.39 -6.02 -9.66
CA VAL A 101 11.03 -4.71 -9.47
C VAL A 101 11.46 -4.51 -8.03
N SER A 102 10.62 -4.86 -7.06
CA SER A 102 10.96 -4.74 -5.63
C SER A 102 12.16 -5.60 -5.24
N VAL A 103 12.24 -6.85 -5.74
CA VAL A 103 13.37 -7.74 -5.50
C VAL A 103 14.66 -7.20 -6.13
N VAL A 104 14.58 -6.70 -7.37
CA VAL A 104 15.75 -6.11 -8.05
C VAL A 104 16.25 -4.86 -7.32
N LEU A 105 15.36 -3.98 -6.88
CA LEU A 105 15.74 -2.78 -6.11
C LEU A 105 16.43 -3.17 -4.81
N ARG A 106 15.89 -4.13 -4.08
CA ARG A 106 16.46 -4.63 -2.83
C ARG A 106 17.84 -5.24 -3.02
N ALA A 107 18.01 -6.09 -4.05
CA ALA A 107 19.31 -6.66 -4.40
C ALA A 107 20.33 -5.59 -4.78
N LEU A 108 19.91 -4.49 -5.41
CA LEU A 108 20.77 -3.37 -5.74
C LEU A 108 21.22 -2.61 -4.48
N GLU A 109 20.31 -2.39 -3.53
CA GLU A 109 20.60 -1.75 -2.24
C GLU A 109 21.62 -2.56 -1.42
N GLU A 110 21.45 -3.87 -1.38
CA GLU A 110 22.32 -4.78 -0.64
C GLU A 110 23.75 -4.82 -1.22
N ARG A 111 23.89 -4.80 -2.56
CA ARG A 111 25.20 -4.90 -3.24
C ARG A 111 26.02 -3.61 -3.23
N LEU A 112 25.39 -2.45 -3.27
CA LEU A 112 26.04 -1.15 -3.44
C LEU A 112 26.18 -0.36 -2.13
N GLY A 113 25.81 -0.92 -0.99
CA GLY A 113 25.94 -0.27 0.32
C GLY A 113 25.17 1.07 0.40
N ILE A 114 25.81 2.12 0.92
CA ILE A 114 25.18 3.44 1.12
C ILE A 114 24.75 4.07 -0.21
N ILE A 115 25.58 3.97 -1.24
CA ILE A 115 25.29 4.50 -2.59
C ILE A 115 24.09 3.75 -3.18
N GLY A 116 24.05 2.43 -3.03
CA GLY A 116 22.91 1.61 -3.47
C GLY A 116 21.61 1.96 -2.80
N ARG A 117 21.64 2.27 -1.50
CA ARG A 117 20.46 2.74 -0.77
C ARG A 117 19.90 4.04 -1.32
N ILE A 118 20.76 5.02 -1.61
CA ILE A 118 20.34 6.31 -2.17
C ILE A 118 19.77 6.12 -3.58
N VAL A 119 20.50 5.39 -4.45
CA VAL A 119 20.05 5.12 -5.82
C VAL A 119 18.78 4.28 -5.82
N GLY A 120 18.71 3.22 -5.00
CA GLY A 120 17.53 2.37 -4.84
C GLY A 120 16.32 3.15 -4.36
N ALA A 121 16.48 4.03 -3.39
CA ALA A 121 15.41 4.90 -2.90
C ALA A 121 14.89 5.87 -4.00
N LEU A 122 15.78 6.47 -4.77
CA LEU A 122 15.39 7.38 -5.87
C LEU A 122 14.68 6.62 -7.01
N VAL A 123 15.22 5.46 -7.41
CA VAL A 123 14.59 4.62 -8.43
C VAL A 123 13.26 4.05 -7.93
N GLY A 124 13.20 3.62 -6.68
CA GLY A 124 11.98 3.15 -6.03
C GLY A 124 10.90 4.23 -5.95
N LEU A 125 11.29 5.47 -5.61
CA LEU A 125 10.38 6.62 -5.63
C LEU A 125 9.88 6.89 -7.04
N ALA A 126 10.77 6.95 -8.04
CA ALA A 126 10.39 7.15 -9.43
C ALA A 126 9.43 6.06 -9.92
N TRP A 127 9.69 4.79 -9.56
CA TRP A 127 8.81 3.66 -9.84
C TRP A 127 7.43 3.83 -9.18
N ALA A 128 7.39 4.16 -7.89
CA ALA A 128 6.13 4.38 -7.16
C ALA A 128 5.30 5.50 -7.79
N LEU A 129 5.94 6.61 -8.19
CA LEU A 129 5.27 7.74 -8.83
C LEU A 129 4.71 7.37 -10.22
N VAL A 130 5.51 6.71 -11.05
CA VAL A 130 5.09 6.29 -12.40
C VAL A 130 3.96 5.28 -12.36
N THR A 131 3.95 4.41 -11.34
CA THR A 131 2.98 3.33 -11.21
C THR A 131 1.80 3.68 -10.32
N TYR A 132 1.78 4.88 -9.75
CA TYR A 132 0.78 5.30 -8.78
C TYR A 132 -0.67 5.09 -9.25
N LEU A 133 -0.98 5.40 -10.50
CA LEU A 133 -2.32 5.27 -11.06
C LEU A 133 -2.54 3.95 -11.84
N VAL A 134 -1.60 3.01 -11.80
CA VAL A 134 -1.73 1.76 -12.56
C VAL A 134 -2.91 0.94 -12.08
N LEU A 135 -3.11 0.82 -10.77
CA LEU A 135 -4.17 0.01 -10.21
C LEU A 135 -5.58 0.49 -10.60
N PRO A 136 -5.95 1.78 -10.48
CA PRO A 136 -7.19 2.30 -11.04
C PRO A 136 -7.35 2.01 -12.54
N LEU A 137 -6.30 2.14 -13.32
CA LEU A 137 -6.33 1.89 -14.78
C LEU A 137 -6.60 0.41 -15.11
N LEU A 138 -6.00 -0.51 -14.38
CA LEU A 138 -6.25 -1.95 -14.53
C LEU A 138 -7.69 -2.32 -14.16
N VAL A 139 -8.20 -1.75 -13.05
CA VAL A 139 -9.50 -2.10 -12.48
C VAL A 139 -10.64 -1.43 -13.23
N LEU A 140 -10.56 -0.13 -13.44
CA LEU A 140 -11.67 0.69 -13.96
C LEU A 140 -11.69 0.73 -15.49
N GLU A 141 -10.52 0.82 -16.13
CA GLU A 141 -10.45 0.82 -17.61
C GLU A 141 -10.19 -0.57 -18.21
N GLY A 142 -9.72 -1.52 -17.43
CA GLY A 142 -9.42 -2.87 -17.90
C GLY A 142 -8.21 -2.95 -18.83
N LEU A 143 -7.28 -2.02 -18.70
CA LEU A 143 -6.08 -1.98 -19.51
C LEU A 143 -5.13 -3.13 -19.18
N GLY A 144 -4.33 -3.56 -20.16
CA GLY A 144 -3.18 -4.41 -19.90
C GLY A 144 -2.07 -3.66 -19.17
N VAL A 145 -1.16 -4.40 -18.50
CA VAL A 145 -0.10 -3.83 -17.66
C VAL A 145 0.73 -2.75 -18.38
N ARG A 146 1.17 -3.03 -19.61
CA ARG A 146 2.00 -2.10 -20.41
C ARG A 146 1.29 -0.77 -20.66
N ASP A 147 0.03 -0.85 -21.08
CA ASP A 147 -0.77 0.33 -21.42
C ASP A 147 -1.15 1.10 -20.16
N ALA A 148 -1.45 0.40 -19.06
CA ALA A 148 -1.71 0.99 -17.77
C ALA A 148 -0.50 1.77 -17.23
N VAL A 149 0.72 1.22 -17.28
CA VAL A 149 1.95 1.92 -16.89
C VAL A 149 2.20 3.14 -17.76
N ARG A 150 2.07 3.00 -19.08
CA ARG A 150 2.24 4.12 -20.04
C ARG A 150 1.22 5.23 -19.79
N ARG A 151 -0.03 4.88 -19.52
CA ARG A 151 -1.10 5.85 -19.26
C ARG A 151 -0.96 6.48 -17.88
N SER A 152 -0.60 5.69 -16.85
CA SER A 152 -0.30 6.18 -15.51
C SER A 152 0.78 7.27 -15.55
N THR A 153 1.89 7.03 -16.24
CA THR A 153 2.97 8.01 -16.40
C THR A 153 2.48 9.33 -17.03
N LYS A 154 1.60 9.27 -18.02
CA LYS A 154 1.04 10.46 -18.68
C LYS A 154 0.10 11.23 -17.75
N LEU A 155 -0.76 10.53 -17.03
CA LEU A 155 -1.71 11.12 -16.07
C LEU A 155 -0.98 11.71 -14.88
N PHE A 156 -0.02 10.97 -14.31
CA PHE A 156 0.77 11.42 -13.18
C PHE A 156 1.52 12.72 -13.46
N LYS A 157 2.11 12.89 -14.65
CA LYS A 157 2.77 14.16 -15.06
C LYS A 157 1.84 15.37 -15.04
N ARG A 158 0.54 15.16 -15.07
CA ARG A 158 -0.45 16.25 -15.02
C ARG A 158 -0.87 16.60 -13.60
N THR A 159 -0.80 15.65 -12.68
CA THR A 159 -1.31 15.74 -11.31
C THR A 159 -0.26 15.40 -10.25
N TRP A 160 1.05 15.52 -10.59
CA TRP A 160 2.12 15.12 -9.68
C TRP A 160 2.09 15.89 -8.36
N GLY A 161 1.79 17.20 -8.42
CA GLY A 161 1.76 18.06 -7.24
C GLY A 161 0.67 17.64 -6.26
N GLU A 162 -0.55 17.40 -6.76
CA GLU A 162 -1.69 16.94 -5.98
C GLU A 162 -1.45 15.54 -5.41
N SER A 163 -0.84 14.66 -6.22
CA SER A 163 -0.50 13.29 -5.80
C SER A 163 0.46 13.31 -4.60
N VAL A 164 1.52 14.12 -4.68
CA VAL A 164 2.53 14.22 -3.63
C VAL A 164 1.91 14.89 -2.40
N ALA A 165 1.25 16.03 -2.55
CA ALA A 165 0.65 16.77 -1.44
C ALA A 165 -0.38 15.92 -0.66
N GLY A 166 -1.26 15.20 -1.36
CA GLY A 166 -2.26 14.35 -0.72
C GLY A 166 -1.65 13.18 0.05
N ASN A 167 -0.69 12.47 -0.54
CA ASN A 167 -0.03 11.35 0.14
C ASN A 167 0.81 11.82 1.33
N VAL A 168 1.54 12.93 1.20
CA VAL A 168 2.31 13.52 2.29
C VAL A 168 1.36 13.97 3.41
N GLY A 169 0.22 14.58 3.07
CA GLY A 169 -0.79 14.99 4.04
C GLY A 169 -1.37 13.81 4.82
N ILE A 170 -1.78 12.74 4.13
CA ILE A 170 -2.27 11.50 4.78
C ILE A 170 -1.17 10.88 5.64
N GLY A 171 0.06 10.80 5.13
CA GLY A 171 1.20 10.25 5.86
C GLY A 171 1.53 11.05 7.12
N LEU A 172 1.57 12.37 7.04
CA LEU A 172 1.84 13.25 8.17
C LEU A 172 0.74 13.16 9.22
N ALA A 173 -0.53 13.21 8.81
CA ALA A 173 -1.66 13.05 9.73
C ALA A 173 -1.62 11.69 10.45
N THR A 174 -1.36 10.61 9.72
CA THR A 174 -1.23 9.27 10.28
C THR A 174 -0.06 9.19 11.27
N PHE A 175 1.09 9.78 10.93
CA PHE A 175 2.26 9.84 11.79
C PHE A 175 1.99 10.63 13.08
N MET A 176 1.33 11.79 12.98
CA MET A 176 0.95 12.59 14.17
C MET A 176 -0.02 11.81 15.07
N LEU A 177 -1.02 11.14 14.50
CA LEU A 177 -1.94 10.30 15.25
C LEU A 177 -1.23 9.09 15.90
N ALA A 178 -0.24 8.51 15.21
CA ALA A 178 0.55 7.43 15.76
C ALA A 178 1.36 7.88 17.00
N LEU A 179 1.98 9.06 16.92
CA LEU A 179 2.70 9.65 18.05
C LEU A 179 1.78 10.01 19.23
N LEU A 180 0.60 10.55 18.94
CA LEU A 180 -0.37 10.97 19.97
C LEU A 180 -0.85 9.78 20.82
N ALA A 181 -0.82 8.59 20.31
CA ALA A 181 -1.25 7.39 21.04
C ALA A 181 -0.17 6.80 21.97
N LEU A 182 1.11 7.13 21.78
CA LEU A 182 2.22 6.55 22.56
C LEU A 182 2.19 6.86 24.07
N PRO A 183 1.75 8.05 24.54
CA PRO A 183 1.74 8.36 25.97
C PRO A 183 0.92 7.39 26.82
N VAL A 184 -0.20 6.89 26.31
CA VAL A 184 -1.08 5.99 27.10
C VAL A 184 -0.41 4.63 27.39
N PRO A 185 0.05 3.86 26.38
CA PRO A 185 0.73 2.60 26.64
C PRO A 185 2.05 2.80 27.40
N PHE A 186 2.76 3.91 27.17
CA PHE A 186 3.96 4.26 27.94
C PHE A 186 3.64 4.44 29.43
N LEU A 187 2.59 5.19 29.77
CA LEU A 187 2.16 5.39 31.16
C LEU A 187 1.74 4.07 31.81
N VAL A 188 1.00 3.22 31.10
CA VAL A 188 0.60 1.88 31.57
C VAL A 188 1.84 1.03 31.89
N ALA A 189 2.83 1.02 31.00
CA ALA A 189 4.08 0.29 31.19
C ALA A 189 4.85 0.80 32.44
N VAL A 190 5.01 2.13 32.56
CA VAL A 190 5.73 2.75 33.68
C VAL A 190 5.04 2.46 35.02
N LEU A 191 3.72 2.63 35.12
CA LEU A 191 2.96 2.34 36.32
C LEU A 191 3.05 0.85 36.72
N GLY A 192 2.99 -0.05 35.72
CA GLY A 192 3.20 -1.48 36.00
C GLY A 192 4.59 -1.80 36.54
N LEU A 193 5.63 -1.17 36.00
CA LEU A 193 7.01 -1.33 36.45
C LEU A 193 7.20 -0.81 37.89
N VAL A 194 6.53 0.28 38.28
CA VAL A 194 6.56 0.84 39.65
C VAL A 194 5.93 -0.12 40.64
N VAL A 195 4.84 -0.78 40.29
CA VAL A 195 4.17 -1.77 41.15
C VAL A 195 5.01 -3.05 41.26
N GLY A 196 5.69 -3.44 40.18
CA GLY A 196 6.58 -4.60 40.15
C GLY A 196 5.87 -5.96 40.06
N GLY A 197 6.65 -7.03 40.12
CA GLY A 197 6.14 -8.41 40.12
C GLY A 197 5.33 -8.77 38.87
N MET A 198 4.28 -9.57 39.03
CA MET A 198 3.39 -10.01 37.95
C MET A 198 2.66 -8.83 37.26
N VAL A 199 2.38 -7.75 38.00
CA VAL A 199 1.71 -6.56 37.47
C VAL A 199 2.57 -5.88 36.41
N ALA A 200 3.88 -5.83 36.61
CA ALA A 200 4.80 -5.30 35.60
C ALA A 200 4.70 -6.05 34.26
N VAL A 201 4.69 -7.39 34.31
CA VAL A 201 4.60 -8.25 33.14
C VAL A 201 3.26 -8.01 32.41
N ILE A 202 2.15 -8.01 33.14
CA ILE A 202 0.82 -7.79 32.57
C ILE A 202 0.75 -6.39 31.93
N ALA A 203 1.26 -5.35 32.61
CA ALA A 203 1.24 -3.98 32.12
C ALA A 203 2.09 -3.82 30.84
N LEU A 204 3.26 -4.46 30.77
CA LEU A 204 4.09 -4.46 29.57
C LEU A 204 3.39 -5.14 28.39
N VAL A 205 2.83 -6.33 28.61
CA VAL A 205 2.07 -7.05 27.57
C VAL A 205 0.87 -6.22 27.11
N ALA A 206 0.10 -5.66 28.04
CA ALA A 206 -1.03 -4.80 27.72
C ALA A 206 -0.60 -3.56 26.90
N SER A 207 0.52 -2.94 27.26
CA SER A 207 1.07 -1.78 26.52
C SER A 207 1.44 -2.15 25.08
N VAL A 208 2.10 -3.28 24.87
CA VAL A 208 2.44 -3.77 23.52
C VAL A 208 1.17 -4.05 22.72
N VAL A 209 0.18 -4.72 23.31
CA VAL A 209 -1.10 -5.01 22.64
C VAL A 209 -1.82 -3.70 22.25
N LEU A 210 -1.87 -2.72 23.15
CA LEU A 210 -2.48 -1.41 22.87
C LEU A 210 -1.79 -0.71 21.69
N VAL A 211 -0.45 -0.69 21.67
CA VAL A 211 0.31 -0.12 20.55
C VAL A 211 -0.01 -0.85 19.24
N LEU A 212 0.03 -2.16 19.23
CA LEU A 212 -0.24 -2.98 18.05
C LEU A 212 -1.66 -2.74 17.51
N VAL A 213 -2.68 -2.78 18.38
CA VAL A 213 -4.07 -2.54 17.98
C VAL A 213 -4.25 -1.14 17.39
N TRP A 214 -3.64 -0.13 18.01
CA TRP A 214 -3.69 1.23 17.52
C TRP A 214 -3.02 1.38 16.15
N TRP A 215 -1.83 0.84 15.98
CA TRP A 215 -1.07 0.94 14.72
C TRP A 215 -1.76 0.18 13.59
N VAL A 216 -2.31 -0.99 13.88
CA VAL A 216 -3.12 -1.73 12.89
C VAL A 216 -4.35 -0.92 12.50
N GLY A 217 -5.07 -0.34 13.46
CA GLY A 217 -6.23 0.52 13.20
C GLY A 217 -5.88 1.73 12.33
N LEU A 218 -4.81 2.44 12.66
CA LEU A 218 -4.31 3.57 11.86
C LEU A 218 -3.89 3.13 10.45
N GLY A 219 -3.19 2.02 10.31
CA GLY A 219 -2.77 1.48 9.02
C GLY A 219 -3.97 1.16 8.12
N VAL A 220 -5.03 0.60 8.69
CA VAL A 220 -6.29 0.33 7.97
C VAL A 220 -6.95 1.62 7.47
N VAL A 221 -7.06 2.63 8.34
CA VAL A 221 -7.67 3.92 7.99
C VAL A 221 -6.82 4.64 6.94
N ALA A 222 -5.50 4.72 7.14
CA ALA A 222 -4.58 5.34 6.20
C ALA A 222 -4.59 4.64 4.83
N GLY A 223 -4.61 3.31 4.80
CA GLY A 223 -4.72 2.53 3.57
C GLY A 223 -6.04 2.77 2.83
N ALA A 224 -7.15 2.84 3.56
CA ALA A 224 -8.46 3.18 2.97
C ALA A 224 -8.46 4.59 2.38
N LEU A 225 -7.98 5.59 3.14
CA LEU A 225 -7.89 6.98 2.68
C LEU A 225 -7.00 7.12 1.45
N SER A 226 -5.84 6.46 1.45
CA SER A 226 -4.93 6.47 0.30
C SER A 226 -5.56 5.86 -0.95
N GLY A 227 -6.31 4.76 -0.82
CA GLY A 227 -7.01 4.14 -1.94
C GLY A 227 -8.16 5.00 -2.50
N ILE A 228 -8.93 5.65 -1.61
CA ILE A 228 -9.99 6.59 -2.00
C ILE A 228 -9.37 7.81 -2.71
N PHE A 229 -8.32 8.39 -2.13
CA PHE A 229 -7.62 9.53 -2.71
C PHE A 229 -7.00 9.19 -4.08
N GLN A 230 -6.36 8.04 -4.20
CA GLN A 230 -5.81 7.54 -5.47
C GLN A 230 -6.89 7.43 -6.55
N THR A 231 -8.09 6.93 -6.18
CA THR A 231 -9.20 6.76 -7.11
C THR A 231 -9.80 8.11 -7.51
N ALA A 232 -9.97 9.03 -6.56
CA ALA A 232 -10.44 10.40 -6.83
C ALA A 232 -9.47 11.14 -7.75
N LEU A 233 -8.16 11.05 -7.49
CA LEU A 233 -7.12 11.66 -8.31
C LEU A 233 -7.07 11.07 -9.72
N TYR A 234 -7.26 9.75 -9.84
CA TYR A 234 -7.37 9.11 -11.14
C TYR A 234 -8.53 9.71 -11.95
N ARG A 235 -9.73 9.86 -11.37
CA ARG A 235 -10.88 10.46 -12.03
C ARG A 235 -10.64 11.91 -12.42
N TYR A 236 -10.02 12.68 -11.54
CA TYR A 236 -9.62 14.05 -11.86
C TYR A 236 -8.64 14.11 -13.03
N ALA A 237 -7.61 13.25 -13.03
CA ALA A 237 -6.59 13.24 -14.06
C ALA A 237 -7.11 12.72 -15.42
N ALA A 238 -8.00 11.70 -15.43
CA ALA A 238 -8.51 11.06 -16.62
C ALA A 238 -9.66 11.84 -17.26
N ASP A 239 -10.64 12.24 -16.46
CA ASP A 239 -11.93 12.76 -16.91
C ASP A 239 -12.13 14.24 -16.55
N GLY A 240 -11.26 14.83 -15.72
CA GLY A 240 -11.44 16.18 -15.17
C GLY A 240 -12.57 16.24 -14.13
N TRP A 241 -13.09 15.08 -13.69
CA TRP A 241 -14.20 15.01 -12.77
C TRP A 241 -13.73 15.17 -11.31
N ILE A 242 -14.41 16.07 -10.59
CA ILE A 242 -14.17 16.31 -9.16
C ILE A 242 -15.32 15.70 -8.39
N ALA A 243 -15.01 14.77 -7.47
CA ALA A 243 -16.04 14.18 -6.62
C ALA A 243 -16.71 15.25 -5.75
N PRO A 244 -18.04 15.18 -5.53
CA PRO A 244 -18.78 16.18 -4.73
C PRO A 244 -18.20 16.39 -3.33
N ALA A 245 -17.65 15.34 -2.73
CA ALA A 245 -16.96 15.41 -1.43
C ALA A 245 -15.72 16.32 -1.43
N PHE A 246 -15.11 16.59 -2.58
CA PHE A 246 -13.95 17.47 -2.75
C PHE A 246 -14.29 18.81 -3.42
N ALA A 247 -15.56 19.04 -3.81
CA ALA A 247 -15.99 20.27 -4.50
C ALA A 247 -15.86 21.53 -3.65
N GLY A 248 -15.88 21.41 -2.32
CA GLY A 248 -15.67 22.51 -1.38
C GLY A 248 -14.24 22.73 -0.94
N SER A 249 -13.30 21.93 -1.45
CA SER A 249 -11.87 22.11 -1.17
C SER A 249 -11.24 23.10 -2.16
N ASP A 250 -10.14 23.79 -1.77
CA ASP A 250 -9.41 24.72 -2.64
C ASP A 250 -8.73 24.03 -3.86
N LEU A 251 -8.93 22.73 -4.05
CA LEU A 251 -8.39 21.96 -5.18
C LEU A 251 -8.72 22.57 -6.56
N PRO A 252 -9.95 23.07 -6.83
CA PRO A 252 -10.27 23.73 -8.10
C PRO A 252 -9.55 25.07 -8.31
N HIS A 253 -9.19 25.75 -7.23
CA HIS A 253 -8.53 27.07 -7.28
C HIS A 253 -7.02 27.00 -7.25
N ALA A 254 -6.46 25.96 -6.61
CA ALA A 254 -5.02 25.74 -6.57
C ALA A 254 -4.44 25.38 -7.96
N PHE A 255 -5.27 24.80 -8.86
CA PHE A 255 -4.83 24.36 -10.17
C PHE A 255 -5.87 24.70 -11.24
N PRO A 256 -5.85 25.93 -11.82
CA PRO A 256 -6.78 26.32 -12.86
C PRO A 256 -6.65 25.36 -14.08
N PRO A 257 -7.77 24.83 -14.60
CA PRO A 257 -7.72 23.97 -15.77
C PRO A 257 -7.05 24.70 -16.92
N ARG A 258 -5.95 24.13 -17.43
CA ARG A 258 -5.32 24.68 -18.65
C ARG A 258 -6.38 24.70 -19.75
N ARG A 259 -6.86 25.92 -20.09
CA ARG A 259 -7.79 26.15 -21.21
C ARG A 259 -7.27 25.39 -22.42
N ARG A 260 -8.04 24.39 -22.91
CA ARG A 260 -7.83 23.78 -24.22
C ARG A 260 -7.86 24.92 -25.24
N ARG A 261 -6.70 25.32 -25.71
CA ARG A 261 -6.60 26.14 -26.89
C ARG A 261 -7.06 25.27 -28.08
N TRP A 262 -8.35 25.34 -28.40
CA TRP A 262 -8.84 24.84 -29.65
C TRP A 262 -8.14 25.63 -30.73
N ARG A 263 -7.18 25.02 -31.40
CA ARG A 263 -6.67 25.50 -32.67
C ARG A 263 -7.77 25.29 -33.68
N LYS A 264 -8.54 26.35 -33.97
CA LYS A 264 -9.32 26.44 -35.19
C LYS A 264 -8.29 26.47 -36.36
N ASN A 265 -8.32 25.47 -37.18
CA ASN A 265 -7.99 25.51 -38.58
C ASN A 265 -8.98 24.62 -39.28
#